data_2260f912db99e24be99e54ddb25437eb
#
_entry.id   2260f912db99e24be99e54ddb25437eb
#
_cell.length_a   1.000
_cell.length_b   1.000
_cell.length_c   1.000
_cell.angle_alpha   90.00
_cell.angle_beta   90.00
_cell.angle_gamma   90.00
#
_symmetry.space_group_name_H-M   'P 1'
#
loop_
_entity.id
_entity.type
_entity.pdbx_description
1 polymer ?
#
loop_
_entity_poly.entity_id
_entity_poly.type
_entity_poly.pdbx_seq_one_letter_code
_entity_poly.pdbx_strand_id
1 'polypeptide(L)'
;FGVAIDEPGDQVFLETRTVMVPGSPAAEGWTAASKSDDGLGLPAAADGKPAAVRAHFTQDITPATRLAVEATLVQLLPAGSGDPITDSLFGLTQDIAGAMLDAEGIDAGLIVDASKADAASPLPALTLSARIKDGPALEKQVKNRLGKEGALPPQAEIAFDTGKESGANLHEIKIDISGMPQSEQLGKSLTATLAVAADRAYLMLGGDASKQVAAAAAAGKKPAAESKPLAGIELSVASLMGYAARMSAAFYPEDPTGDVLKQVAEAATDKPSTLVQLLVQPIERGGSLRLSVDSGALQSLASAVTATQTGATLPGGGIPLPGGAGVPA
;
A
#
# COMPACT_ATOMS: atom_id res chain seq x y z
N PHE A 1 11.78 -10.30 -23.99
CA PHE A 1 10.35 -9.92 -23.83
C PHE A 1 9.49 -11.09 -24.32
N GLY A 2 8.50 -11.45 -23.54
CA GLY A 2 7.48 -12.41 -23.95
C GLY A 2 6.10 -11.89 -23.55
N VAL A 3 5.14 -12.04 -24.44
CA VAL A 3 3.71 -11.91 -24.12
C VAL A 3 3.10 -13.28 -24.24
N ALA A 4 2.42 -13.74 -23.23
CA ALA A 4 1.73 -15.01 -23.26
C ALA A 4 0.35 -14.89 -22.64
N ILE A 5 -0.54 -15.76 -23.08
CA ILE A 5 -1.85 -15.96 -22.47
C ILE A 5 -1.78 -17.29 -21.73
N ASP A 6 -2.07 -17.26 -20.44
CA ASP A 6 -2.13 -18.43 -19.60
C ASP A 6 -3.56 -18.94 -19.56
N GLU A 7 -3.88 -19.94 -20.39
CA GLU A 7 -5.22 -20.49 -20.49
C GLU A 7 -5.74 -21.14 -19.19
N PRO A 8 -4.93 -21.85 -18.38
CA PRO A 8 -5.43 -22.37 -17.12
C PRO A 8 -5.74 -21.28 -16.08
N GLY A 9 -5.07 -20.13 -16.14
CA GLY A 9 -5.23 -19.02 -15.22
C GLY A 9 -6.15 -17.90 -15.69
N ASP A 10 -6.63 -17.95 -16.94
CA ASP A 10 -7.43 -16.89 -17.56
C ASP A 10 -6.78 -15.50 -17.42
N GLN A 11 -5.45 -15.45 -17.64
CA GLN A 11 -4.60 -14.28 -17.46
C GLN A 11 -3.85 -13.94 -18.75
N VAL A 12 -3.67 -12.64 -18.99
CA VAL A 12 -2.69 -12.11 -19.94
C VAL A 12 -1.50 -11.60 -19.15
N PHE A 13 -0.28 -11.98 -19.56
CA PHE A 13 0.90 -11.48 -18.89
C PHE A 13 2.00 -11.03 -19.85
N LEU A 14 2.77 -10.05 -19.38
CA LEU A 14 4.01 -9.58 -19.98
C LEU A 14 5.14 -9.89 -19.01
N GLU A 15 6.15 -10.61 -19.46
CA GLU A 15 7.30 -10.97 -18.63
C GLU A 15 8.60 -10.47 -19.26
N THR A 16 9.45 -9.87 -18.43
CA THR A 16 10.82 -9.51 -18.76
C THR A 16 11.76 -10.26 -17.83
N ARG A 17 12.76 -10.93 -18.38
CA ARG A 17 13.80 -11.62 -17.61
C ARG A 17 15.15 -10.94 -17.79
N THR A 18 15.83 -10.71 -16.68
CA THR A 18 17.18 -10.17 -16.63
C THR A 18 18.09 -11.22 -16.00
N VAL A 19 19.06 -11.70 -16.78
CA VAL A 19 20.05 -12.67 -16.32
C VAL A 19 21.38 -11.95 -16.11
N MET A 20 21.94 -12.08 -14.94
CA MET A 20 23.20 -11.45 -14.57
C MET A 20 24.40 -12.31 -14.98
N VAL A 21 25.54 -11.65 -15.21
CA VAL A 21 26.80 -12.35 -15.48
C VAL A 21 27.21 -13.15 -14.23
N PRO A 22 27.51 -14.45 -14.34
CA PRO A 22 27.93 -15.26 -13.21
C PRO A 22 29.13 -14.65 -12.48
N GLY A 23 29.11 -14.66 -11.14
CA GLY A 23 30.17 -14.08 -10.31
C GLY A 23 30.20 -12.55 -10.25
N SER A 24 29.23 -11.87 -10.87
CA SER A 24 29.08 -10.42 -10.69
C SER A 24 28.44 -10.09 -9.33
N PRO A 25 28.76 -8.94 -8.70
CA PRO A 25 28.10 -8.51 -7.46
C PRO A 25 26.58 -8.44 -7.57
N ALA A 26 26.05 -8.13 -8.76
CA ALA A 26 24.63 -8.13 -9.03
C ALA A 26 24.03 -9.55 -8.95
N ALA A 27 24.68 -10.56 -9.53
CA ALA A 27 24.24 -11.96 -9.46
C ALA A 27 24.27 -12.48 -8.01
N GLU A 28 25.28 -12.12 -7.25
CA GLU A 28 25.39 -12.50 -5.84
C GLU A 28 24.30 -11.85 -4.99
N GLY A 29 24.00 -10.56 -5.21
CA GLY A 29 22.92 -9.85 -4.54
C GLY A 29 21.55 -10.47 -4.81
N TRP A 30 21.25 -10.84 -6.06
CA TRP A 30 20.00 -11.52 -6.41
C TRP A 30 19.91 -12.91 -5.78
N THR A 31 21.01 -13.65 -5.73
CA THR A 31 21.05 -14.97 -5.11
C THR A 31 20.85 -14.89 -3.59
N ALA A 32 21.39 -13.87 -2.95
CA ALA A 32 21.15 -13.62 -1.52
C ALA A 32 19.67 -13.27 -1.26
N ALA A 33 19.11 -12.33 -2.01
CA ALA A 33 17.72 -11.93 -1.87
C ALA A 33 16.72 -13.09 -2.10
N SER A 34 17.06 -14.04 -2.98
CA SER A 34 16.20 -15.22 -3.24
C SER A 34 16.18 -16.23 -2.09
N LYS A 35 17.13 -16.17 -1.17
CA LYS A 35 17.27 -17.11 -0.03
C LYS A 35 16.64 -16.58 1.26
N SER A 36 16.17 -15.35 1.29
CA SER A 36 15.53 -14.79 2.47
C SER A 36 14.20 -15.51 2.76
N ASP A 37 14.20 -16.34 3.82
CA ASP A 37 13.02 -17.13 4.22
C ASP A 37 11.95 -16.32 4.97
N ASP A 38 12.25 -15.08 5.33
CA ASP A 38 11.50 -14.28 6.29
C ASP A 38 10.56 -13.25 5.66
N GLY A 39 10.02 -13.50 4.47
CA GLY A 39 9.12 -12.53 3.83
C GLY A 39 7.79 -12.34 4.57
N LEU A 40 7.32 -11.09 4.62
CA LEU A 40 5.97 -10.76 5.06
C LEU A 40 4.97 -11.49 4.18
N GLY A 41 4.31 -12.50 4.74
CA GLY A 41 3.05 -12.94 4.18
C GLY A 41 2.09 -11.76 4.26
N LEU A 42 1.74 -11.16 3.13
CA LEU A 42 0.68 -10.16 3.14
C LEU A 42 -0.63 -10.85 3.54
N PRO A 43 -1.33 -10.37 4.58
CA PRO A 43 -2.60 -10.94 4.96
C PRO A 43 -3.56 -10.84 3.76
N ALA A 44 -4.33 -11.88 3.53
CA ALA A 44 -5.56 -11.75 2.77
C ALA A 44 -6.43 -10.72 3.49
N ALA A 45 -7.24 -9.98 2.75
CA ALA A 45 -8.23 -9.10 3.40
C ALA A 45 -9.02 -9.92 4.43
N ALA A 46 -9.33 -9.31 5.55
CA ALA A 46 -9.88 -10.01 6.72
C ALA A 46 -11.17 -10.81 6.43
N ASP A 47 -11.88 -10.48 5.37
CA ASP A 47 -13.16 -11.07 4.98
C ASP A 47 -13.06 -12.03 3.76
N GLY A 48 -11.84 -12.45 3.36
CA GLY A 48 -11.61 -13.32 2.20
C GLY A 48 -11.81 -12.65 0.84
N LYS A 49 -12.16 -11.36 0.82
CA LYS A 49 -12.24 -10.54 -0.38
C LYS A 49 -10.86 -9.97 -0.72
N PRO A 50 -10.52 -9.78 -1.99
CA PRO A 50 -9.26 -9.15 -2.35
C PRO A 50 -9.24 -7.70 -1.83
N ALA A 51 -8.14 -7.30 -1.19
CA ALA A 51 -7.90 -5.89 -0.86
C ALA A 51 -7.88 -5.05 -2.14
N ALA A 52 -8.22 -3.77 -2.03
CA ALA A 52 -8.17 -2.86 -3.18
C ALA A 52 -6.74 -2.72 -3.71
N VAL A 53 -5.77 -2.63 -2.79
CA VAL A 53 -4.33 -2.62 -3.11
C VAL A 53 -3.60 -3.49 -2.10
N ARG A 54 -2.66 -4.30 -2.60
CA ARG A 54 -1.65 -4.97 -1.80
C ARG A 54 -0.30 -4.71 -2.42
N ALA A 55 0.67 -4.35 -1.60
CA ALA A 55 2.05 -4.22 -2.06
C ALA A 55 2.98 -4.80 -1.00
N HIS A 56 4.05 -5.42 -1.46
CA HIS A 56 5.13 -5.89 -0.59
C HIS A 56 6.47 -5.69 -1.25
N PHE A 57 7.47 -5.54 -0.42
CA PHE A 57 8.85 -5.42 -0.84
C PHE A 57 9.75 -6.10 0.18
N THR A 58 10.59 -7.01 -0.30
CA THR A 58 11.59 -7.72 0.51
C THR A 58 12.93 -7.62 -0.17
N GLN A 59 13.94 -7.14 0.53
CA GLN A 59 15.29 -7.02 0.01
C GLN A 59 16.31 -7.07 1.15
N ASP A 60 17.37 -7.88 1.00
CA ASP A 60 18.52 -7.83 1.87
C ASP A 60 19.26 -6.49 1.68
N ILE A 61 19.67 -5.90 2.80
CA ILE A 61 20.37 -4.61 2.78
C ILE A 61 21.87 -4.86 2.78
N THR A 62 22.51 -4.58 1.64
CA THR A 62 23.95 -4.47 1.58
C THR A 62 24.42 -3.14 2.20
N PRO A 63 25.68 -3.04 2.67
CA PRO A 63 26.21 -1.77 3.19
C PRO A 63 26.08 -0.61 2.18
N ALA A 64 26.23 -0.89 0.88
CA ALA A 64 26.07 0.11 -0.18
C ALA A 64 24.60 0.57 -0.33
N THR A 65 23.65 -0.37 -0.29
CA THR A 65 22.21 -0.06 -0.32
C THR A 65 21.82 0.75 0.90
N ARG A 66 22.32 0.40 2.08
CA ARG A 66 22.08 1.15 3.31
C ARG A 66 22.50 2.60 3.18
N LEU A 67 23.73 2.86 2.76
CA LEU A 67 24.23 4.22 2.55
C LEU A 67 23.41 5.01 1.55
N ALA A 68 22.97 4.37 0.46
CA ALA A 68 22.12 5.01 -0.56
C ALA A 68 20.75 5.39 0.02
N VAL A 69 20.11 4.51 0.78
CA VAL A 69 18.83 4.77 1.42
C VAL A 69 18.96 5.87 2.48
N GLU A 70 19.97 5.80 3.34
CA GLU A 70 20.25 6.84 4.35
C GLU A 70 20.47 8.21 3.71
N ALA A 71 21.26 8.29 2.64
CA ALA A 71 21.48 9.52 1.90
C ALA A 71 20.18 10.08 1.27
N THR A 72 19.34 9.19 0.74
CA THR A 72 18.03 9.57 0.17
C THR A 72 17.09 10.08 1.26
N LEU A 73 17.03 9.42 2.41
CA LEU A 73 16.20 9.86 3.54
C LEU A 73 16.60 11.24 4.05
N VAL A 74 17.91 11.52 4.16
CA VAL A 74 18.41 12.85 4.55
C VAL A 74 18.01 13.94 3.54
N GLN A 75 17.98 13.61 2.25
CA GLN A 75 17.57 14.56 1.22
C GLN A 75 16.06 14.80 1.19
N LEU A 76 15.26 13.75 1.41
CA LEU A 76 13.80 13.82 1.37
C LEU A 76 13.20 14.38 2.67
N LEU A 77 13.89 14.19 3.78
CA LEU A 77 13.44 14.55 5.13
C LEU A 77 14.48 15.44 5.79
N PRO A 78 14.63 16.69 5.31
CA PRO A 78 15.62 17.60 5.88
C PRO A 78 15.28 17.90 7.35
N ALA A 79 16.27 17.75 8.23
CA ALA A 79 16.13 18.15 9.62
C ALA A 79 16.07 19.68 9.73
N GLY A 80 15.24 20.18 10.65
CA GLY A 80 15.22 21.62 10.97
C GLY A 80 14.36 22.45 10.03
N SER A 81 13.13 22.01 9.76
CA SER A 81 12.12 22.83 9.05
C SER A 81 11.78 24.10 9.80
N GLY A 82 12.10 24.16 11.10
CA GLY A 82 11.72 25.27 12.01
C GLY A 82 10.28 25.16 12.52
N ASP A 83 9.52 24.16 12.05
CA ASP A 83 8.21 23.78 12.57
C ASP A 83 8.34 22.53 13.43
N PRO A 84 8.06 22.60 14.75
CA PRO A 84 8.22 21.46 15.67
C PRO A 84 7.43 20.23 15.26
N ILE A 85 6.29 20.42 14.61
CA ILE A 85 5.41 19.33 14.16
C ILE A 85 6.06 18.58 13.00
N THR A 86 6.48 19.33 11.98
CA THR A 86 7.17 18.79 10.81
C THR A 86 8.45 18.07 11.23
N ASP A 87 9.23 18.66 12.13
CA ASP A 87 10.46 18.07 12.67
C ASP A 87 10.19 16.79 13.45
N SER A 88 9.09 16.73 14.20
CA SER A 88 8.67 15.51 14.92
C SER A 88 8.25 14.39 13.99
N LEU A 89 7.48 14.71 12.93
CA LEU A 89 7.05 13.72 11.94
C LEU A 89 8.22 13.21 11.09
N PHE A 90 9.10 14.09 10.66
CA PHE A 90 10.32 13.69 9.94
C PHE A 90 11.23 12.83 10.81
N GLY A 91 11.42 13.22 12.07
CA GLY A 91 12.19 12.43 13.00
C GLY A 91 11.58 11.07 13.29
N LEU A 92 10.24 10.96 13.40
CA LEU A 92 9.56 9.67 13.53
C LEU A 92 9.80 8.79 12.30
N THR A 93 9.70 9.37 11.11
CA THR A 93 9.97 8.65 9.86
C THR A 93 11.42 8.17 9.81
N GLN A 94 12.38 8.98 10.24
CA GLN A 94 13.78 8.60 10.32
C GLN A 94 14.01 7.49 11.36
N ASP A 95 13.35 7.54 12.53
CA ASP A 95 13.45 6.51 13.57
C ASP A 95 12.93 5.15 13.06
N ILE A 96 11.79 5.14 12.37
CA ILE A 96 11.21 3.93 11.77
C ILE A 96 12.12 3.39 10.65
N ALA A 97 12.55 4.26 9.74
CA ALA A 97 13.45 3.87 8.66
C ALA A 97 14.80 3.33 9.18
N GLY A 98 15.37 3.95 10.21
CA GLY A 98 16.57 3.46 10.88
C GLY A 98 16.38 2.07 11.48
N ALA A 99 15.27 1.84 12.19
CA ALA A 99 14.94 0.55 12.76
C ALA A 99 14.74 -0.54 11.69
N MET A 100 14.19 -0.18 10.52
CA MET A 100 14.08 -1.07 9.35
C MET A 100 15.46 -1.38 8.76
N LEU A 101 16.31 -0.37 8.56
CA LEU A 101 17.65 -0.55 8.02
C LEU A 101 18.55 -1.39 8.94
N ASP A 102 18.33 -1.32 10.25
CA ASP A 102 19.06 -2.13 11.24
C ASP A 102 18.61 -3.60 11.28
N ALA A 103 17.50 -3.95 10.66
CA ALA A 103 16.99 -5.32 10.59
C ALA A 103 17.70 -6.22 9.56
N GLU A 104 18.82 -5.75 8.97
CA GLU A 104 19.61 -6.48 7.96
C GLU A 104 18.88 -6.79 6.65
N GLY A 105 17.61 -6.39 6.55
CA GLY A 105 16.77 -6.56 5.37
C GLY A 105 15.53 -5.70 5.46
N ILE A 106 15.13 -5.12 4.33
CA ILE A 106 13.83 -4.45 4.22
C ILE A 106 12.79 -5.54 3.98
N ASP A 107 11.77 -5.56 4.80
CA ASP A 107 10.58 -6.36 4.61
C ASP A 107 9.40 -5.47 4.99
N ALA A 108 8.73 -4.94 3.97
CA ALA A 108 7.66 -3.96 4.12
C ALA A 108 6.44 -4.33 3.31
N GLY A 109 5.27 -4.01 3.82
CA GLY A 109 3.99 -4.28 3.16
C GLY A 109 2.99 -3.15 3.34
N LEU A 110 2.12 -3.03 2.35
CA LEU A 110 0.97 -2.12 2.32
C LEU A 110 -0.28 -2.90 1.95
N ILE A 111 -1.35 -2.67 2.70
CA ILE A 111 -2.70 -3.14 2.37
C ILE A 111 -3.64 -1.95 2.43
N VAL A 112 -4.47 -1.80 1.41
CA VAL A 112 -5.60 -0.88 1.37
C VAL A 112 -6.87 -1.71 1.24
N ASP A 113 -7.61 -1.80 2.33
CA ASP A 113 -8.91 -2.48 2.36
C ASP A 113 -10.03 -1.44 2.27
N ALA A 114 -10.67 -1.40 1.11
CA ALA A 114 -11.77 -0.49 0.82
C ALA A 114 -13.15 -1.16 1.04
N SER A 115 -13.21 -2.40 1.49
CA SER A 115 -14.45 -3.19 1.57
C SER A 115 -15.47 -2.61 2.55
N LYS A 116 -15.00 -1.93 3.59
CA LYS A 116 -15.82 -1.35 4.67
C LYS A 116 -15.98 0.16 4.59
N ALA A 117 -15.33 0.81 3.63
CA ALA A 117 -15.50 2.24 3.44
C ALA A 117 -16.90 2.53 2.89
N ASP A 118 -17.62 3.45 3.55
CA ASP A 118 -18.97 3.88 3.19
C ASP A 118 -19.13 5.40 3.40
N ALA A 119 -20.34 5.92 3.26
CA ALA A 119 -20.61 7.35 3.45
C ALA A 119 -20.34 7.85 4.87
N ALA A 120 -20.44 6.99 5.88
CA ALA A 120 -20.20 7.36 7.27
C ALA A 120 -18.72 7.22 7.66
N SER A 121 -17.99 6.34 6.97
CA SER A 121 -16.55 6.12 7.14
C SER A 121 -15.91 5.94 5.76
N PRO A 122 -15.70 7.04 5.03
CA PRO A 122 -15.30 7.00 3.62
C PRO A 122 -13.84 6.56 3.42
N LEU A 123 -13.01 6.66 4.45
CA LEU A 123 -11.61 6.27 4.31
C LEU A 123 -11.44 4.75 4.30
N PRO A 124 -10.67 4.21 3.37
CA PRO A 124 -10.32 2.79 3.39
C PRO A 124 -9.43 2.50 4.59
N ALA A 125 -9.51 1.27 5.08
CA ALA A 125 -8.55 0.81 6.07
C ALA A 125 -7.18 0.62 5.40
N LEU A 126 -6.15 1.24 5.97
CA LEU A 126 -4.79 1.16 5.50
C LEU A 126 -3.94 0.47 6.56
N THR A 127 -3.15 -0.50 6.14
CA THR A 127 -2.15 -1.15 7.00
C THR A 127 -0.79 -1.07 6.31
N LEU A 128 0.14 -0.37 6.93
CA LEU A 128 1.56 -0.45 6.61
C LEU A 128 2.21 -1.39 7.62
N SER A 129 3.11 -2.23 7.17
CA SER A 129 3.88 -3.12 8.04
C SER A 129 5.35 -3.09 7.65
N ALA A 130 6.21 -3.19 8.62
CA ALA A 130 7.65 -3.21 8.39
C ALA A 130 8.35 -4.12 9.41
N ARG A 131 9.36 -4.85 8.95
CA ARG A 131 10.31 -5.54 9.81
C ARG A 131 11.25 -4.52 10.44
N ILE A 132 11.51 -4.69 11.72
CA ILE A 132 12.43 -3.85 12.48
C ILE A 132 13.35 -4.76 13.33
N LYS A 133 14.50 -4.24 13.73
CA LYS A 133 15.45 -5.02 14.53
C LYS A 133 15.09 -5.12 16.00
N ASP A 134 14.62 -4.01 16.58
CA ASP A 134 14.38 -3.86 18.01
C ASP A 134 13.14 -3.01 18.26
N GLY A 135 12.01 -3.68 18.40
CA GLY A 135 10.72 -3.03 18.66
C GLY A 135 10.70 -2.22 19.95
N PRO A 136 11.15 -2.77 21.08
CA PRO A 136 11.27 -2.02 22.34
C PRO A 136 12.08 -0.73 22.22
N ALA A 137 13.20 -0.75 21.49
CA ALA A 137 14.01 0.45 21.24
C ALA A 137 13.24 1.48 20.41
N LEU A 138 12.59 1.04 19.30
CA LEU A 138 11.75 1.91 18.48
C LEU A 138 10.60 2.49 19.29
N GLU A 139 9.90 1.69 20.07
CA GLU A 139 8.79 2.13 20.91
C GLU A 139 9.23 3.21 21.90
N LYS A 140 10.40 3.03 22.54
CA LYS A 140 10.98 4.03 23.42
C LYS A 140 11.31 5.34 22.69
N GLN A 141 11.85 5.27 21.47
CA GLN A 141 12.13 6.45 20.64
C GLN A 141 10.85 7.20 20.29
N VAL A 142 9.82 6.48 19.85
CA VAL A 142 8.49 7.04 19.54
C VAL A 142 7.89 7.74 20.76
N LYS A 143 7.87 7.09 21.93
CA LYS A 143 7.36 7.66 23.17
C LYS A 143 8.15 8.91 23.58
N ASN A 144 9.46 8.87 23.47
CA ASN A 144 10.31 10.03 23.78
C ASN A 144 10.13 11.20 22.83
N ARG A 145 9.82 10.94 21.57
CA ARG A 145 9.63 11.97 20.54
C ARG A 145 8.24 12.58 20.62
N LEU A 146 7.20 11.73 20.50
CA LEU A 146 5.82 12.18 20.42
C LEU A 146 5.20 12.51 21.77
N GLY A 147 5.79 12.05 22.88
CA GLY A 147 5.36 12.39 24.23
C GLY A 147 5.86 13.75 24.75
N LYS A 148 6.67 14.48 23.95
CA LYS A 148 7.11 15.83 24.32
C LYS A 148 5.98 16.84 24.09
N GLU A 149 5.87 17.81 24.96
CA GLU A 149 4.97 18.95 24.78
C GLU A 149 5.28 19.68 23.46
N GLY A 150 4.27 19.94 22.66
CA GLY A 150 4.42 20.59 21.36
C GLY A 150 4.97 19.70 20.22
N ALA A 151 5.17 18.40 20.47
CA ALA A 151 5.62 17.47 19.42
C ALA A 151 4.53 17.15 18.39
N LEU A 152 3.27 17.34 18.76
CA LEU A 152 2.11 17.14 17.89
C LEU A 152 1.36 18.46 17.73
N PRO A 153 0.61 18.63 16.61
CA PRO A 153 -0.26 19.78 16.45
C PRO A 153 -1.33 19.80 17.55
N PRO A 154 -1.88 20.97 17.92
CA PRO A 154 -2.93 21.08 18.95
C PRO A 154 -4.16 20.21 18.69
N GLN A 155 -4.39 19.85 17.42
CA GLN A 155 -5.50 19.00 16.99
C GLN A 155 -5.19 17.49 17.09
N ALA A 156 -3.95 17.12 17.44
CA ALA A 156 -3.55 15.72 17.55
C ALA A 156 -3.25 15.35 18.99
N GLU A 157 -3.78 14.21 19.41
CA GLU A 157 -3.54 13.60 20.70
C GLU A 157 -2.93 12.21 20.50
N ILE A 158 -2.02 11.81 21.36
CA ILE A 158 -1.47 10.47 21.38
C ILE A 158 -1.76 9.80 22.73
N ALA A 159 -2.25 8.58 22.65
CA ALA A 159 -2.42 7.70 23.80
C ALA A 159 -1.45 6.50 23.62
N PHE A 160 -0.50 6.38 24.54
CA PHE A 160 0.41 5.24 24.56
C PHE A 160 -0.19 4.06 25.31
N ASP A 161 0.21 2.84 24.90
CA ASP A 161 -0.15 1.59 25.58
C ASP A 161 -1.67 1.39 25.70
N THR A 162 -2.42 1.73 24.65
CA THR A 162 -3.89 1.63 24.60
C THR A 162 -4.37 0.18 24.57
N GLY A 163 -3.49 -0.77 24.24
CA GLY A 163 -3.79 -2.18 24.21
C GLY A 163 -2.59 -3.02 23.80
N LYS A 164 -2.84 -4.33 23.70
CA LYS A 164 -1.84 -5.29 23.22
C LYS A 164 -2.53 -6.32 22.34
N GLU A 165 -1.96 -6.56 21.14
CA GLU A 165 -2.51 -7.52 20.19
C GLU A 165 -1.37 -8.30 19.51
N SER A 166 -1.47 -9.64 19.51
CA SER A 166 -0.50 -10.53 18.85
C SER A 166 0.98 -10.25 19.22
N GLY A 167 1.22 -9.77 20.45
CA GLY A 167 2.55 -9.43 20.95
C GLY A 167 3.00 -7.99 20.65
N ALA A 168 2.22 -7.21 19.91
CA ALA A 168 2.47 -5.80 19.66
C ALA A 168 1.77 -4.91 20.70
N ASN A 169 2.46 -3.87 21.18
CA ASN A 169 1.85 -2.81 21.97
C ASN A 169 1.20 -1.79 21.02
N LEU A 170 -0.01 -1.35 21.36
CA LEU A 170 -0.79 -0.42 20.55
C LEU A 170 -0.69 1.00 21.11
N HIS A 171 -0.46 1.96 20.20
CA HIS A 171 -0.45 3.39 20.50
C HIS A 171 -1.39 4.09 19.54
N GLU A 172 -2.29 4.90 20.05
CA GLU A 172 -3.33 5.54 19.25
C GLU A 172 -3.03 7.02 19.08
N ILE A 173 -3.08 7.50 17.85
CA ILE A 173 -2.93 8.90 17.47
C ILE A 173 -4.29 9.34 16.92
N LYS A 174 -4.92 10.28 17.60
CA LYS A 174 -6.20 10.85 17.21
C LYS A 174 -5.98 12.27 16.70
N ILE A 175 -6.47 12.57 15.52
CA ILE A 175 -6.35 13.89 14.89
C ILE A 175 -7.75 14.46 14.70
N ASP A 176 -8.02 15.61 15.31
CA ASP A 176 -9.25 16.37 15.09
C ASP A 176 -9.14 17.10 13.75
N ILE A 177 -10.01 16.73 12.82
CA ILE A 177 -10.11 17.32 11.48
C ILE A 177 -11.37 18.19 11.33
N SER A 178 -12.06 18.51 12.43
CA SER A 178 -13.32 19.28 12.40
C SER A 178 -13.19 20.65 11.71
N GLY A 179 -11.99 21.21 11.68
CA GLY A 179 -11.69 22.47 10.97
C GLY A 179 -11.41 22.32 9.47
N MET A 180 -11.36 21.10 8.93
CA MET A 180 -11.11 20.90 7.49
C MET A 180 -12.42 20.98 6.69
N PRO A 181 -12.38 21.50 5.43
CA PRO A 181 -13.57 21.66 4.60
C PRO A 181 -14.38 20.37 4.39
N GLN A 182 -13.72 19.21 4.38
CA GLN A 182 -14.35 17.90 4.16
C GLN A 182 -14.62 17.14 5.46
N SER A 183 -14.49 17.77 6.62
CA SER A 183 -14.63 17.11 7.93
C SER A 183 -16.00 16.49 8.17
N GLU A 184 -17.07 17.10 7.64
CA GLU A 184 -18.43 16.56 7.78
C GLU A 184 -18.58 15.21 7.07
N GLN A 185 -17.82 15.00 5.99
CA GLN A 185 -17.87 13.77 5.19
C GLN A 185 -16.83 12.74 5.66
N LEU A 186 -15.65 13.19 6.11
CA LEU A 186 -14.57 12.31 6.58
C LEU A 186 -14.71 11.86 8.04
N GLY A 187 -15.72 12.38 8.76
CA GLY A 187 -15.80 12.28 10.21
C GLY A 187 -14.99 13.40 10.87
N LYS A 188 -15.30 13.73 12.11
CA LYS A 188 -14.63 14.84 12.81
C LYS A 188 -13.24 14.52 13.31
N SER A 189 -12.83 13.26 13.25
CA SER A 189 -11.51 12.82 13.68
C SER A 189 -10.99 11.65 12.86
N LEU A 190 -9.69 11.61 12.68
CA LEU A 190 -8.96 10.48 12.13
C LEU A 190 -8.21 9.78 13.25
N THR A 191 -8.25 8.46 13.25
CA THR A 191 -7.48 7.65 14.19
C THR A 191 -6.46 6.84 13.42
N ALA A 192 -5.20 7.00 13.79
CA ALA A 192 -4.10 6.15 13.37
C ALA A 192 -3.63 5.32 14.56
N THR A 193 -3.29 4.06 14.34
CA THR A 193 -2.72 3.21 15.37
C THR A 193 -1.34 2.76 14.96
N LEU A 194 -0.36 3.02 15.80
CA LEU A 194 0.97 2.44 15.70
C LEU A 194 1.01 1.20 16.61
N ALA A 195 1.34 0.05 16.04
CA ALA A 195 1.54 -1.17 16.80
C ALA A 195 3.00 -1.62 16.68
N VAL A 196 3.65 -1.87 17.80
CA VAL A 196 5.07 -2.25 17.84
C VAL A 196 5.22 -3.61 18.53
N ALA A 197 5.66 -4.60 17.77
CA ALA A 197 6.06 -5.92 18.25
C ALA A 197 7.59 -5.98 18.41
N ALA A 198 8.13 -7.11 18.84
CA ALA A 198 9.56 -7.27 19.07
C ALA A 198 10.39 -7.02 17.79
N ASP A 199 9.92 -7.49 16.65
CA ASP A 199 10.61 -7.51 15.37
C ASP A 199 9.83 -6.85 14.22
N ARG A 200 8.67 -6.23 14.53
CA ARG A 200 7.78 -5.65 13.53
C ARG A 200 7.09 -4.39 14.05
N ALA A 201 6.85 -3.46 13.13
CA ALA A 201 6.02 -2.30 13.37
C ALA A 201 4.87 -2.27 12.34
N TYR A 202 3.71 -1.78 12.78
CA TYR A 202 2.53 -1.62 11.95
C TYR A 202 1.97 -0.22 12.15
N LEU A 203 1.64 0.46 11.04
CA LEU A 203 0.88 1.70 11.08
C LEU A 203 -0.44 1.47 10.39
N MET A 204 -1.52 1.71 11.12
CA MET A 204 -2.88 1.49 10.63
C MET A 204 -3.66 2.79 10.64
N LEU A 205 -4.47 2.99 9.61
CA LEU A 205 -5.41 4.09 9.51
C LEU A 205 -6.78 3.52 9.18
N GLY A 206 -7.79 3.92 9.94
CA GLY A 206 -9.15 3.41 9.77
C GLY A 206 -9.32 1.94 10.16
N GLY A 207 -10.56 1.48 10.23
CA GLY A 207 -10.89 0.10 10.56
C GLY A 207 -10.61 -0.27 12.03
N ASP A 208 -10.56 -1.58 12.29
CA ASP A 208 -10.28 -2.15 13.60
C ASP A 208 -8.80 -2.55 13.68
N ALA A 209 -8.01 -1.73 14.35
CA ALA A 209 -6.56 -1.89 14.45
C ALA A 209 -6.15 -3.26 15.03
N SER A 210 -6.86 -3.75 16.06
CA SER A 210 -6.55 -5.06 16.66
C SER A 210 -6.73 -6.19 15.66
N LYS A 211 -7.82 -6.16 14.87
CA LYS A 211 -8.03 -7.16 13.82
C LYS A 211 -7.00 -7.07 12.69
N GLN A 212 -6.60 -5.85 12.33
CA GLN A 212 -5.57 -5.64 11.30
C GLN A 212 -4.21 -6.19 11.76
N VAL A 213 -3.80 -5.91 13.02
CA VAL A 213 -2.56 -6.47 13.60
C VAL A 213 -2.63 -7.99 13.67
N ALA A 214 -3.72 -8.55 14.18
CA ALA A 214 -3.89 -10.00 14.26
C ALA A 214 -3.79 -10.67 12.89
N ALA A 215 -4.44 -10.09 11.87
CA ALA A 215 -4.38 -10.59 10.50
C ALA A 215 -2.97 -10.48 9.90
N ALA A 216 -2.29 -9.34 10.10
CA ALA A 216 -0.92 -9.14 9.63
C ALA A 216 0.08 -10.09 10.32
N ALA A 217 -0.05 -10.28 11.63
CA ALA A 217 0.80 -11.21 12.39
C ALA A 217 0.55 -12.68 12.01
N ALA A 218 -0.70 -13.06 11.70
CA ALA A 218 -1.04 -14.41 11.24
C ALA A 218 -0.47 -14.70 9.85
N ALA A 219 -0.47 -13.70 8.97
CA ALA A 219 0.08 -13.84 7.62
C ALA A 219 1.60 -14.06 7.63
N GLY A 220 2.33 -13.36 8.51
CA GLY A 220 3.77 -13.55 8.68
C GLY A 220 4.20 -14.93 9.19
N LYS A 221 3.26 -15.75 9.70
CA LYS A 221 3.53 -17.11 10.19
C LYS A 221 3.29 -18.21 9.15
N LYS A 222 2.76 -17.88 7.98
CA LYS A 222 2.54 -18.89 6.94
C LYS A 222 3.86 -19.26 6.29
N PRO A 223 4.12 -20.59 6.09
CA PRO A 223 5.33 -21.03 5.40
C PRO A 223 5.36 -20.42 3.99
N ALA A 224 6.55 -20.02 3.59
CA ALA A 224 6.79 -19.47 2.28
C ALA A 224 6.43 -20.50 1.19
N ALA A 225 5.78 -20.03 0.13
CA ALA A 225 5.74 -20.77 -1.12
C ALA A 225 7.17 -20.92 -1.68
N GLU A 226 7.45 -21.96 -2.45
CA GLU A 226 8.79 -22.31 -2.96
C GLU A 226 9.51 -21.18 -3.73
N SER A 227 8.79 -20.15 -4.18
CA SER A 227 9.38 -18.95 -4.75
C SER A 227 8.58 -17.72 -4.32
N LYS A 228 9.12 -16.97 -3.36
CA LYS A 228 8.51 -15.69 -2.97
C LYS A 228 8.90 -14.59 -3.94
N PRO A 229 7.98 -13.75 -4.40
CA PRO A 229 8.35 -12.53 -5.07
C PRO A 229 9.12 -11.60 -4.12
N LEU A 230 10.18 -10.95 -4.62
CA LEU A 230 10.94 -9.94 -3.89
C LEU A 230 10.17 -8.64 -3.75
N ALA A 231 9.33 -8.35 -4.72
CA ALA A 231 8.41 -7.23 -4.67
C ALA A 231 7.14 -7.58 -5.44
N GLY A 232 6.04 -7.02 -5.03
CA GLY A 232 4.78 -7.19 -5.73
C GLY A 232 3.80 -6.08 -5.42
N ILE A 233 2.98 -5.76 -6.41
CA ILE A 233 1.81 -4.91 -6.28
C ILE A 233 0.64 -5.67 -6.87
N GLU A 234 -0.43 -5.79 -6.12
CA GLU A 234 -1.70 -6.37 -6.56
C GLU A 234 -2.79 -5.31 -6.43
N LEU A 235 -3.56 -5.11 -7.49
CA LEU A 235 -4.68 -4.18 -7.55
C LEU A 235 -5.95 -4.98 -7.89
N SER A 236 -6.98 -4.86 -7.07
CA SER A 236 -8.30 -5.41 -7.38
C SER A 236 -9.16 -4.34 -8.06
N VAL A 237 -9.40 -4.50 -9.35
CA VAL A 237 -10.24 -3.57 -10.13
C VAL A 237 -11.64 -3.50 -9.54
N ALA A 238 -12.25 -4.63 -9.19
CA ALA A 238 -13.58 -4.65 -8.58
C ALA A 238 -13.63 -3.86 -7.26
N SER A 239 -12.65 -4.09 -6.37
CA SER A 239 -12.60 -3.40 -5.07
C SER A 239 -12.36 -1.90 -5.22
N LEU A 240 -11.48 -1.49 -6.15
CA LEU A 240 -11.22 -0.08 -6.44
C LEU A 240 -12.42 0.62 -7.05
N MET A 241 -13.08 0.02 -8.05
CA MET A 241 -14.27 0.60 -8.68
C MET A 241 -15.44 0.65 -7.71
N GLY A 242 -15.63 -0.39 -6.89
CA GLY A 242 -16.66 -0.39 -5.85
C GLY A 242 -16.42 0.68 -4.79
N TYR A 243 -15.18 0.92 -4.41
CA TYR A 243 -14.83 2.04 -3.54
C TYR A 243 -15.10 3.38 -4.20
N ALA A 244 -14.63 3.59 -5.43
CA ALA A 244 -14.85 4.83 -6.18
C ALA A 244 -16.33 5.13 -6.36
N ALA A 245 -17.16 4.11 -6.65
CA ALA A 245 -18.61 4.26 -6.76
C ALA A 245 -19.26 4.73 -5.45
N ARG A 246 -18.88 4.12 -4.31
CA ARG A 246 -19.39 4.54 -2.98
C ARG A 246 -18.98 5.96 -2.64
N MET A 247 -17.74 6.34 -2.93
CA MET A 247 -17.24 7.70 -2.68
C MET A 247 -17.92 8.71 -3.59
N SER A 248 -18.09 8.41 -4.88
CA SER A 248 -18.84 9.27 -5.79
C SER A 248 -20.27 9.50 -5.31
N ALA A 249 -20.98 8.43 -4.92
CA ALA A 249 -22.34 8.54 -4.39
C ALA A 249 -22.42 9.34 -3.08
N ALA A 250 -21.40 9.25 -2.23
CA ALA A 250 -21.35 9.96 -0.95
C ALA A 250 -21.02 11.45 -1.10
N PHE A 251 -20.07 11.80 -1.98
CA PHE A 251 -19.57 13.17 -2.10
C PHE A 251 -20.22 13.95 -3.26
N TYR A 252 -20.69 13.23 -4.26
CA TYR A 252 -21.27 13.81 -5.49
C TYR A 252 -22.54 13.06 -5.90
N PRO A 253 -23.61 13.07 -5.07
CA PRO A 253 -24.80 12.24 -5.29
C PRO A 253 -25.56 12.55 -6.59
N GLU A 254 -25.36 13.74 -7.14
CA GLU A 254 -25.99 14.16 -8.41
C GLU A 254 -25.10 13.90 -9.64
N ASP A 255 -23.86 13.39 -9.43
CA ASP A 255 -22.94 13.11 -10.52
C ASP A 255 -23.22 11.72 -11.11
N PRO A 256 -23.58 11.60 -12.39
CA PRO A 256 -23.83 10.32 -13.05
C PRO A 256 -22.59 9.40 -13.11
N THR A 257 -21.40 9.92 -12.84
CA THR A 257 -20.17 9.12 -12.75
C THR A 257 -20.28 8.03 -11.69
N GLY A 258 -20.99 8.29 -10.59
CA GLY A 258 -21.23 7.30 -9.54
C GLY A 258 -21.98 6.07 -10.04
N ASP A 259 -23.00 6.26 -10.87
CA ASP A 259 -23.79 5.17 -11.45
C ASP A 259 -22.96 4.35 -12.44
N VAL A 260 -22.12 4.98 -13.26
CA VAL A 260 -21.19 4.28 -14.17
C VAL A 260 -20.20 3.45 -13.38
N LEU A 261 -19.58 4.02 -12.36
CA LEU A 261 -18.63 3.30 -11.49
C LEU A 261 -19.29 2.11 -10.78
N LYS A 262 -20.54 2.28 -10.35
CA LYS A 262 -21.32 1.21 -9.72
C LYS A 262 -21.60 0.07 -10.70
N GLN A 263 -22.04 0.36 -11.92
CA GLN A 263 -22.25 -0.66 -12.95
C GLN A 263 -20.97 -1.43 -13.28
N VAL A 264 -19.83 -0.72 -13.39
CA VAL A 264 -18.51 -1.35 -13.62
C VAL A 264 -18.12 -2.24 -12.43
N ALA A 265 -18.34 -1.77 -11.21
CA ALA A 265 -18.04 -2.55 -10.01
C ALA A 265 -18.92 -3.81 -9.90
N GLU A 266 -20.21 -3.71 -10.19
CA GLU A 266 -21.15 -4.84 -10.23
C GLU A 266 -20.73 -5.84 -11.31
N ALA A 267 -20.44 -5.39 -12.52
CA ALA A 267 -19.95 -6.24 -13.61
C ALA A 267 -18.61 -6.92 -13.28
N ALA A 268 -17.76 -6.29 -12.48
CA ALA A 268 -16.51 -6.85 -12.01
C ALA A 268 -16.70 -7.89 -10.88
N THR A 269 -17.73 -7.72 -10.05
CA THR A 269 -18.01 -8.63 -8.92
C THR A 269 -18.42 -10.03 -9.40
N ASP A 270 -19.05 -10.13 -10.54
CA ASP A 270 -19.48 -11.43 -11.14
C ASP A 270 -18.32 -12.20 -11.80
N LYS A 271 -17.12 -11.64 -11.82
CA LYS A 271 -15.95 -12.27 -12.43
C LYS A 271 -15.16 -13.10 -11.40
N PRO A 272 -14.56 -14.19 -11.84
CA PRO A 272 -13.79 -15.08 -10.94
C PRO A 272 -12.57 -14.38 -10.33
N SER A 273 -11.94 -13.47 -11.07
CA SER A 273 -10.87 -12.62 -10.58
C SER A 273 -10.76 -11.33 -11.40
N THR A 274 -10.38 -10.24 -10.74
CA THR A 274 -10.20 -8.91 -11.33
C THR A 274 -8.86 -8.29 -10.94
N LEU A 275 -7.84 -9.13 -10.79
CA LEU A 275 -6.53 -8.68 -10.32
C LEU A 275 -5.67 -8.17 -11.48
N VAL A 276 -4.93 -7.11 -11.17
CA VAL A 276 -3.77 -6.66 -11.92
C VAL A 276 -2.58 -6.81 -10.99
N GLN A 277 -1.56 -7.53 -11.41
CA GLN A 277 -0.40 -7.85 -10.57
C GLN A 277 0.88 -7.47 -11.27
N LEU A 278 1.79 -6.84 -10.54
CA LEU A 278 3.18 -6.61 -10.95
C LEU A 278 4.07 -7.32 -9.94
N LEU A 279 4.83 -8.31 -10.39
CA LEU A 279 5.68 -9.13 -9.52
C LEU A 279 7.13 -9.07 -9.97
N VAL A 280 8.02 -8.94 -9.01
CA VAL A 280 9.46 -9.12 -9.18
C VAL A 280 9.84 -10.44 -8.51
N GLN A 281 10.30 -11.40 -9.29
CA GLN A 281 10.62 -12.74 -8.81
C GLN A 281 12.09 -13.05 -9.04
N PRO A 282 12.76 -13.71 -8.09
CA PRO A 282 14.09 -14.23 -8.33
C PRO A 282 14.01 -15.39 -9.32
N ILE A 283 14.95 -15.42 -10.24
CA ILE A 283 15.19 -16.55 -11.13
C ILE A 283 16.66 -16.98 -11.01
N GLU A 284 17.02 -18.11 -11.58
CA GLU A 284 18.41 -18.54 -11.57
C GLU A 284 19.31 -17.45 -12.16
N ARG A 285 20.19 -16.89 -11.33
CA ARG A 285 21.15 -15.82 -11.67
C ARG A 285 20.53 -14.51 -12.13
N GLY A 286 19.36 -14.14 -11.61
CA GLY A 286 18.74 -12.87 -12.01
C GLY A 286 17.35 -12.67 -11.48
N GLY A 287 16.59 -11.85 -12.17
CA GLY A 287 15.21 -11.53 -11.82
C GLY A 287 14.28 -11.52 -13.02
N SER A 288 13.01 -11.81 -12.78
CA SER A 288 11.93 -11.56 -13.70
C SER A 288 11.00 -10.48 -13.16
N LEU A 289 10.53 -9.62 -14.06
CA LEU A 289 9.42 -8.69 -13.83
C LEU A 289 8.23 -9.19 -14.63
N ARG A 290 7.15 -9.54 -13.95
CA ARG A 290 5.92 -10.03 -14.57
C ARG A 290 4.76 -9.10 -14.24
N LEU A 291 4.16 -8.53 -15.28
CA LEU A 291 2.85 -7.88 -15.22
C LEU A 291 1.81 -8.87 -15.68
N SER A 292 0.83 -9.19 -14.86
CA SER A 292 -0.32 -10.03 -15.22
C SER A 292 -1.62 -9.29 -14.99
N VAL A 293 -2.58 -9.55 -15.87
CA VAL A 293 -3.92 -8.96 -15.83
C VAL A 293 -4.92 -10.07 -16.04
N ASP A 294 -5.79 -10.28 -15.08
CA ASP A 294 -6.88 -11.26 -15.17
C ASP A 294 -7.90 -10.84 -16.23
N SER A 295 -8.52 -11.80 -16.90
CA SER A 295 -9.54 -11.54 -17.92
C SER A 295 -10.70 -10.73 -17.38
N GLY A 296 -11.12 -10.98 -16.13
CA GLY A 296 -12.15 -10.19 -15.46
C GLY A 296 -11.77 -8.72 -15.26
N ALA A 297 -10.48 -8.43 -15.01
CA ALA A 297 -9.98 -7.06 -14.94
C ALA A 297 -10.05 -6.38 -16.32
N LEU A 298 -9.60 -7.07 -17.37
CA LEU A 298 -9.67 -6.56 -18.74
C LEU A 298 -11.12 -6.27 -19.18
N GLN A 299 -12.02 -7.20 -18.90
CA GLN A 299 -13.45 -7.03 -19.21
C GLN A 299 -14.08 -5.85 -18.46
N SER A 300 -13.73 -5.68 -17.17
CA SER A 300 -14.21 -4.57 -16.35
C SER A 300 -13.71 -3.23 -16.87
N LEU A 301 -12.44 -3.15 -17.25
CA LEU A 301 -11.85 -1.94 -17.84
C LEU A 301 -12.46 -1.63 -19.22
N ALA A 302 -12.69 -2.65 -20.07
CA ALA A 302 -13.35 -2.48 -21.36
C ALA A 302 -14.79 -1.99 -21.19
N SER A 303 -15.51 -2.51 -20.21
CA SER A 303 -16.88 -2.05 -19.89
C SER A 303 -16.90 -0.59 -19.44
N ALA A 304 -15.92 -0.17 -18.63
CA ALA A 304 -15.78 1.22 -18.22
C ALA A 304 -15.53 2.17 -19.41
N VAL A 305 -14.64 1.78 -20.33
CA VAL A 305 -14.36 2.55 -21.54
C VAL A 305 -15.61 2.65 -22.43
N THR A 306 -16.35 1.56 -22.61
CA THR A 306 -17.56 1.54 -23.40
C THR A 306 -18.64 2.43 -22.78
N ALA A 307 -18.84 2.37 -21.47
CA ALA A 307 -19.79 3.20 -20.75
C ALA A 307 -19.50 4.71 -20.92
N THR A 308 -18.22 5.09 -20.90
CA THR A 308 -17.83 6.50 -21.13
C THR A 308 -18.02 6.95 -22.58
N GLN A 309 -17.90 6.04 -23.55
CA GLN A 309 -18.08 6.37 -24.98
C GLN A 309 -19.56 6.46 -25.40
N THR A 310 -20.46 5.74 -24.74
CA THR A 310 -21.90 5.69 -25.11
C THR A 310 -22.72 6.84 -24.54
N GLY A 311 -22.15 7.86 -23.99
CA GLY A 311 -22.80 9.12 -23.65
C GLY A 311 -23.01 9.41 -22.17
N ALA A 312 -22.42 8.67 -21.26
CA ALA A 312 -22.14 9.18 -19.92
C ALA A 312 -21.02 10.23 -20.07
N THR A 313 -21.36 11.41 -20.53
CA THR A 313 -20.43 12.55 -20.50
C THR A 313 -20.03 12.77 -19.06
N LEU A 314 -18.76 12.50 -18.74
CA LEU A 314 -18.18 12.90 -17.47
C LEU A 314 -18.35 14.43 -17.35
N PRO A 315 -19.14 14.95 -16.43
CA PRO A 315 -19.29 16.39 -16.27
C PRO A 315 -17.96 16.97 -15.78
N GLY A 316 -17.41 17.85 -16.56
CA GLY A 316 -16.32 18.71 -16.14
C GLY A 316 -14.93 18.12 -16.19
N GLY A 317 -14.35 18.09 -17.36
CA GLY A 317 -12.92 17.91 -17.50
C GLY A 317 -12.50 17.06 -18.68
N GLY A 318 -12.89 17.45 -19.86
CA GLY A 318 -12.19 17.01 -21.06
C GLY A 318 -10.73 17.43 -20.91
N ILE A 319 -9.85 16.47 -20.64
CA ILE A 319 -8.43 16.70 -20.89
C ILE A 319 -8.34 16.98 -22.38
N PRO A 320 -8.00 18.20 -22.80
CA PRO A 320 -7.82 18.45 -24.21
C PRO A 320 -6.63 17.61 -24.67
N LEU A 321 -6.92 16.59 -25.49
CA LEU A 321 -5.85 15.87 -26.18
C LEU A 321 -5.12 16.92 -27.05
N PRO A 322 -3.83 17.14 -26.87
CA PRO A 322 -3.10 18.07 -27.71
C PRO A 322 -2.98 17.48 -29.12
N GLY A 323 -3.58 18.17 -30.12
CA GLY A 323 -3.23 17.95 -31.49
C GLY A 323 -4.27 17.36 -32.43
N GLY A 324 -5.37 18.05 -32.60
CA GLY A 324 -6.18 17.97 -33.81
C GLY A 324 -6.00 19.26 -34.64
N ALA A 325 -4.81 19.52 -35.12
CA ALA A 325 -4.63 20.55 -36.13
C ALA A 325 -5.30 20.04 -37.43
N GLY A 326 -6.47 20.61 -37.74
CA GLY A 326 -7.14 20.39 -38.99
C GLY A 326 -6.22 20.78 -40.16
N VAL A 327 -6.02 19.86 -41.06
CA VAL A 327 -5.43 20.11 -42.38
C VAL A 327 -6.53 20.82 -43.20
N PRO A 328 -6.32 22.07 -43.66
CA PRO A 328 -7.24 22.66 -44.64
C PRO A 328 -7.08 22.01 -46.01
N ALA A 329 -8.18 21.80 -46.68
CA ALA A 329 -8.29 21.24 -48.04
C ALA A 329 -7.60 22.12 -49.10
#